data_085f4e5b3c25cae69c02299d2694551b
#
_entry.id   085f4e5b3c25cae69c02299d2694551b
#
_cell.length_a   1.000
_cell.length_b   1.000
_cell.length_c   1.000
_cell.angle_alpha   90.00
_cell.angle_beta   90.00
_cell.angle_gamma   90.00
#
_symmetry.space_group_name_H-M   'P 1'
#
loop_
_entity.id
_entity.type
_entity.pdbx_description
1 polymer ?
#
loop_
_entity_poly.entity_id
_entity_poly.type
_entity_poly.pdbx_seq_one_letter_code
_entity_poly.pdbx_strand_id
1 'polypeptide(L)'
;MKRFVLLIMAICLIAPNVEAQNKQLERKLKQEYKTKMKEYKKEGWKLFGSSHSLDVALLTHYDKLKSLGEDGREVLGIASRFKSKNVGKQMAINNACVTYAQQAGSYVKGRVVSDMAGDGVDADAEFDNFYAAYERLVEKEIKGELSESYCIIHDNGDGTFEMQAYFIVSESAATKARIRALENAAKESAAAQRYAEKVSEFVREGFETE
;
A
#
# COMPACT_ATOMS: atom_id res chain seq x y z
N MET A 1 1.68 47.86 -17.72
CA MET A 1 0.38 47.45 -17.17
C MET A 1 -0.26 46.23 -17.88
N LYS A 2 -0.22 46.12 -19.21
CA LYS A 2 -0.83 44.97 -19.94
C LYS A 2 -0.22 43.56 -19.62
N ARG A 3 1.07 43.47 -19.27
CA ARG A 3 1.73 42.18 -18.94
C ARG A 3 1.41 41.66 -17.54
N PHE A 4 1.03 42.53 -16.60
CA PHE A 4 0.62 42.11 -15.24
C PHE A 4 -0.80 41.55 -15.20
N VAL A 5 -1.70 42.02 -16.07
CA VAL A 5 -3.08 41.52 -16.18
C VAL A 5 -3.11 40.10 -16.77
N LEU A 6 -2.18 39.76 -17.69
CA LEU A 6 -2.07 38.43 -18.26
C LEU A 6 -1.55 37.37 -17.24
N LEU A 7 -0.69 37.79 -16.31
CA LEU A 7 -0.17 36.85 -15.28
C LEU A 7 -1.26 36.53 -14.24
N ILE A 8 -2.13 37.48 -13.89
CA ILE A 8 -3.24 37.24 -12.94
C ILE A 8 -4.34 36.37 -13.59
N MET A 9 -4.57 36.46 -14.90
CA MET A 9 -5.51 35.56 -15.60
C MET A 9 -5.00 34.13 -15.69
N ALA A 10 -3.68 33.88 -15.77
CA ALA A 10 -3.12 32.53 -15.80
C ALA A 10 -3.23 31.80 -14.45
N ILE A 11 -3.20 32.56 -13.32
CA ILE A 11 -3.33 31.95 -11.98
C ILE A 11 -4.79 31.54 -11.68
N CYS A 12 -5.78 32.25 -12.26
CA CYS A 12 -7.21 31.90 -12.07
C CYS A 12 -7.68 30.65 -12.82
N LEU A 13 -6.88 30.12 -13.78
CA LEU A 13 -7.25 28.93 -14.55
C LEU A 13 -6.78 27.59 -13.92
N ILE A 14 -5.94 27.64 -12.89
CA ILE A 14 -5.41 26.43 -12.23
C ILE A 14 -6.26 25.99 -11.02
N ALA A 15 -7.00 26.92 -10.38
CA ALA A 15 -7.81 26.64 -9.20
C ALA A 15 -9.02 25.69 -9.40
N PRO A 16 -9.72 25.64 -10.55
CA PRO A 16 -10.91 24.78 -10.69
C PRO A 16 -10.61 23.29 -10.78
N ASN A 17 -9.40 22.86 -11.11
CA ASN A 17 -9.08 21.46 -11.30
C ASN A 17 -8.97 20.67 -9.96
N VAL A 18 -8.44 21.28 -8.91
CA VAL A 18 -8.26 20.61 -7.60
C VAL A 18 -9.61 20.34 -6.92
N GLU A 19 -10.54 21.30 -6.95
CA GLU A 19 -11.88 21.09 -6.39
C GLU A 19 -12.70 20.06 -7.17
N ALA A 20 -12.53 19.99 -8.48
CA ALA A 20 -13.21 18.99 -9.32
C ALA A 20 -12.69 17.59 -9.04
N GLN A 21 -11.39 17.41 -8.90
CA GLN A 21 -10.74 16.13 -8.54
C GLN A 21 -11.18 15.66 -7.16
N ASN A 22 -11.19 16.53 -6.14
CA ASN A 22 -11.63 16.21 -4.79
C ASN A 22 -13.11 15.77 -4.76
N LYS A 23 -14.00 16.46 -5.49
CA LYS A 23 -15.41 16.04 -5.60
C LYS A 23 -15.58 14.71 -6.31
N GLN A 24 -14.76 14.43 -7.30
CA GLN A 24 -14.79 13.15 -8.01
C GLN A 24 -14.32 11.99 -7.11
N LEU A 25 -13.22 12.17 -6.39
CA LEU A 25 -12.72 11.22 -5.41
C LEU A 25 -13.78 10.93 -4.33
N GLU A 26 -14.37 11.98 -3.75
CA GLU A 26 -15.42 11.83 -2.74
C GLU A 26 -16.63 11.04 -3.25
N ARG A 27 -17.06 11.27 -4.49
CA ARG A 27 -18.15 10.51 -5.10
C ARG A 27 -17.78 9.03 -5.28
N LYS A 28 -16.55 8.73 -5.73
CA LYS A 28 -16.05 7.35 -5.89
C LYS A 28 -15.97 6.63 -4.55
N LEU A 29 -15.36 7.24 -3.53
CA LEU A 29 -15.28 6.68 -2.17
C LEU A 29 -16.66 6.41 -1.57
N LYS A 30 -17.61 7.33 -1.75
CA LYS A 30 -18.99 7.13 -1.29
C LYS A 30 -19.71 5.99 -2.04
N GLN A 31 -19.43 5.81 -3.31
CA GLN A 31 -19.98 4.71 -4.10
C GLN A 31 -19.38 3.38 -3.65
N GLU A 32 -18.09 3.35 -3.45
CA GLU A 32 -17.34 2.17 -2.98
C GLU A 32 -17.80 1.74 -1.59
N TYR A 33 -17.92 2.67 -0.64
CA TYR A 33 -18.52 2.43 0.67
C TYR A 33 -19.89 1.73 0.57
N LYS A 34 -20.80 2.26 -0.26
CA LYS A 34 -22.12 1.67 -0.43
C LYS A 34 -22.06 0.26 -1.02
N THR A 35 -21.18 0.04 -1.96
CA THR A 35 -20.98 -1.27 -2.62
C THR A 35 -20.43 -2.27 -1.61
N LYS A 36 -19.34 -1.95 -0.91
CA LYS A 36 -18.76 -2.84 0.11
C LYS A 36 -19.72 -3.13 1.27
N MET A 37 -20.49 -2.13 1.75
CA MET A 37 -21.49 -2.37 2.79
C MET A 37 -22.60 -3.34 2.35
N LYS A 38 -23.04 -3.25 1.10
CA LYS A 38 -24.03 -4.16 0.55
C LYS A 38 -23.48 -5.58 0.41
N GLU A 39 -22.25 -5.70 -0.07
CA GLU A 39 -21.50 -6.95 -0.23
C GLU A 39 -21.31 -7.65 1.12
N TYR A 40 -20.74 -6.96 2.09
CA TYR A 40 -20.47 -7.51 3.42
C TYR A 40 -21.75 -7.98 4.13
N LYS A 41 -22.86 -7.21 4.02
CA LYS A 41 -24.15 -7.62 4.57
C LYS A 41 -24.71 -8.86 3.86
N LYS A 42 -24.60 -8.92 2.54
CA LYS A 42 -25.07 -10.06 1.74
C LYS A 42 -24.32 -11.34 2.05
N GLU A 43 -22.99 -11.23 2.24
CA GLU A 43 -22.11 -12.36 2.48
C GLU A 43 -21.98 -12.73 3.96
N GLY A 44 -22.57 -11.96 4.87
CA GLY A 44 -22.56 -12.26 6.30
C GLY A 44 -21.26 -11.91 7.03
N TRP A 45 -20.43 -11.03 6.46
CA TRP A 45 -19.25 -10.49 7.14
C TRP A 45 -19.62 -9.69 8.37
N LYS A 46 -18.83 -9.86 9.43
CA LYS A 46 -19.00 -9.16 10.71
C LYS A 46 -17.72 -8.45 11.09
N LEU A 47 -17.84 -7.28 11.72
CA LEU A 47 -16.68 -6.58 12.28
C LEU A 47 -16.05 -7.42 13.39
N PHE A 48 -14.72 -7.48 13.44
CA PHE A 48 -13.96 -8.22 14.43
C PHE A 48 -13.00 -7.30 15.18
N GLY A 49 -12.96 -7.47 16.52
CA GLY A 49 -11.98 -6.76 17.36
C GLY A 49 -12.30 -5.28 17.62
N SER A 50 -13.51 -4.82 17.32
CA SER A 50 -13.97 -3.46 17.58
C SER A 50 -15.37 -3.46 18.20
N SER A 51 -15.67 -2.46 19.02
CA SER A 51 -17.00 -2.19 19.60
C SER A 51 -17.89 -1.35 18.67
N HIS A 52 -17.34 -0.80 17.60
CA HIS A 52 -18.11 -0.02 16.62
C HIS A 52 -18.97 -0.92 15.72
N SER A 53 -19.93 -0.33 15.04
CA SER A 53 -20.62 -1.03 13.95
C SER A 53 -19.75 -1.09 12.69
N LEU A 54 -19.99 -2.06 11.82
CA LEU A 54 -19.31 -2.17 10.54
C LEU A 54 -19.44 -0.89 9.70
N ASP A 55 -20.61 -0.27 9.77
CA ASP A 55 -20.95 0.99 9.10
C ASP A 55 -20.00 2.12 9.52
N VAL A 56 -19.83 2.29 10.84
CA VAL A 56 -18.91 3.30 11.41
C VAL A 56 -17.46 2.99 11.04
N ALA A 57 -17.06 1.72 11.11
CA ALA A 57 -15.69 1.31 10.77
C ALA A 57 -15.34 1.63 9.31
N LEU A 58 -16.26 1.32 8.38
CA LEU A 58 -16.07 1.66 6.96
C LEU A 58 -16.05 3.17 6.70
N LEU A 59 -16.97 3.92 7.32
CA LEU A 59 -16.97 5.39 7.17
C LEU A 59 -15.66 6.00 7.65
N THR A 60 -15.17 5.56 8.82
CA THR A 60 -13.90 6.03 9.37
C THR A 60 -12.72 5.67 8.46
N HIS A 61 -12.73 4.48 7.86
CA HIS A 61 -11.72 4.04 6.91
C HIS A 61 -11.64 4.96 5.69
N TYR A 62 -12.76 5.21 5.03
CA TYR A 62 -12.81 6.05 3.85
C TYR A 62 -12.54 7.53 4.16
N ASP A 63 -12.95 8.02 5.34
CA ASP A 63 -12.62 9.37 5.77
C ASP A 63 -11.09 9.54 5.98
N LYS A 64 -10.45 8.54 6.56
CA LYS A 64 -8.99 8.52 6.72
C LYS A 64 -8.25 8.48 5.37
N LEU A 65 -8.69 7.62 4.42
CA LEU A 65 -8.13 7.60 3.07
C LEU A 65 -8.32 8.95 2.37
N LYS A 66 -9.50 9.55 2.48
CA LYS A 66 -9.78 10.88 1.94
C LYS A 66 -8.86 11.94 2.54
N SER A 67 -8.61 11.89 3.84
CA SER A 67 -7.75 12.86 4.53
C SER A 67 -6.28 12.77 4.12
N LEU A 68 -5.81 11.58 3.75
CA LEU A 68 -4.46 11.35 3.24
C LEU A 68 -4.35 11.67 1.74
N GLY A 69 -5.46 11.65 1.00
CA GLY A 69 -5.47 11.90 -0.44
C GLY A 69 -4.56 10.91 -1.20
N GLU A 70 -3.68 11.44 -2.03
CA GLU A 70 -2.73 10.64 -2.82
C GLU A 70 -1.64 9.97 -1.96
N ASP A 71 -1.37 10.49 -0.75
CA ASP A 71 -0.44 9.86 0.20
C ASP A 71 -1.03 8.62 0.90
N GLY A 72 -2.35 8.42 0.83
CA GLY A 72 -3.04 7.30 1.49
C GLY A 72 -3.06 6.03 0.66
N ARG A 73 -2.52 4.94 1.21
CA ARG A 73 -2.55 3.61 0.59
C ARG A 73 -3.25 2.60 1.48
N GLU A 74 -4.19 1.84 0.90
CA GLU A 74 -4.79 0.68 1.56
C GLU A 74 -3.91 -0.56 1.35
N VAL A 75 -3.75 -1.35 2.40
CA VAL A 75 -3.12 -2.67 2.35
C VAL A 75 -4.07 -3.68 2.96
N LEU A 76 -4.38 -4.74 2.21
CA LEU A 76 -5.29 -5.80 2.61
C LEU A 76 -4.53 -7.08 2.95
N GLY A 77 -4.82 -7.65 4.12
CA GLY A 77 -4.38 -8.99 4.50
C GLY A 77 -5.55 -9.95 4.65
N ILE A 78 -5.44 -11.12 4.06
CA ILE A 78 -6.47 -12.17 4.06
C ILE A 78 -5.96 -13.40 4.78
N ALA A 79 -6.81 -14.00 5.62
CA ALA A 79 -6.57 -15.32 6.21
C ALA A 79 -7.80 -16.19 5.97
N SER A 80 -7.61 -17.43 5.48
CA SER A 80 -8.68 -18.34 5.14
C SER A 80 -8.56 -19.66 5.91
N ARG A 81 -9.70 -20.28 6.18
CA ARG A 81 -9.82 -21.64 6.76
C ARG A 81 -9.08 -21.84 8.09
N PHE A 82 -9.18 -20.89 8.99
CA PHE A 82 -8.65 -21.02 10.35
C PHE A 82 -9.78 -21.30 11.37
N LYS A 83 -9.43 -21.93 12.49
CA LYS A 83 -10.36 -22.21 13.60
C LYS A 83 -10.25 -21.19 14.74
N SER A 84 -9.04 -20.72 15.04
CA SER A 84 -8.80 -19.73 16.09
C SER A 84 -8.83 -18.31 15.52
N LYS A 85 -9.75 -17.48 15.99
CA LYS A 85 -9.92 -16.09 15.51
C LYS A 85 -8.67 -15.22 15.73
N ASN A 86 -7.95 -15.44 16.85
CA ASN A 86 -6.71 -14.71 17.11
C ASN A 86 -5.58 -15.13 16.18
N VAL A 87 -5.48 -16.43 15.86
CA VAL A 87 -4.53 -16.93 14.87
C VAL A 87 -4.87 -16.37 13.49
N GLY A 88 -6.14 -16.38 13.09
CA GLY A 88 -6.59 -15.78 11.82
C GLY A 88 -6.23 -14.31 11.70
N LYS A 89 -6.41 -13.54 12.78
CA LYS A 89 -6.00 -12.12 12.80
C LYS A 89 -4.49 -11.96 12.57
N GLN A 90 -3.68 -12.76 13.26
CA GLN A 90 -2.23 -12.72 13.08
C GLN A 90 -1.80 -13.13 11.67
N MET A 91 -2.46 -14.13 11.10
CA MET A 91 -2.23 -14.54 9.70
C MET A 91 -2.57 -13.41 8.73
N ALA A 92 -3.72 -12.75 8.91
CA ALA A 92 -4.11 -11.63 8.05
C ALA A 92 -3.11 -10.46 8.14
N ILE A 93 -2.64 -10.10 9.33
CA ILE A 93 -1.60 -9.07 9.52
C ILE A 93 -0.32 -9.45 8.79
N ASN A 94 0.16 -10.68 8.97
CA ASN A 94 1.39 -11.14 8.31
C ASN A 94 1.22 -11.14 6.77
N ASN A 95 0.07 -11.62 6.27
CA ASN A 95 -0.20 -11.62 4.83
C ASN A 95 -0.25 -10.22 4.22
N ALA A 96 -0.77 -9.23 4.96
CA ALA A 96 -0.70 -7.82 4.52
C ALA A 96 0.75 -7.36 4.34
N CYS A 97 1.62 -7.67 5.31
CA CYS A 97 3.05 -7.31 5.24
C CYS A 97 3.76 -8.03 4.08
N VAL A 98 3.51 -9.34 3.91
CA VAL A 98 4.09 -10.15 2.83
C VAL A 98 3.65 -9.63 1.46
N THR A 99 2.35 -9.39 1.27
CA THR A 99 1.82 -8.87 0.00
C THR A 99 2.45 -7.52 -0.36
N TYR A 100 2.54 -6.61 0.62
CA TYR A 100 3.19 -5.32 0.40
C TYR A 100 4.68 -5.49 0.03
N ALA A 101 5.40 -6.35 0.75
CA ALA A 101 6.82 -6.59 0.51
C ALA A 101 7.10 -7.19 -0.89
N GLN A 102 6.27 -8.14 -1.32
CA GLN A 102 6.33 -8.73 -2.66
C GLN A 102 6.08 -7.70 -3.76
N GLN A 103 5.13 -6.79 -3.57
CA GLN A 103 4.90 -5.69 -4.51
C GLN A 103 6.12 -4.77 -4.59
N ALA A 104 6.69 -4.39 -3.43
CA ALA A 104 7.89 -3.56 -3.37
C ALA A 104 9.10 -4.23 -4.01
N GLY A 105 9.31 -5.52 -3.74
CA GLY A 105 10.39 -6.33 -4.34
C GLY A 105 10.25 -6.45 -5.85
N SER A 106 9.04 -6.75 -6.32
CA SER A 106 8.74 -6.89 -7.75
C SER A 106 8.93 -5.57 -8.50
N TYR A 107 8.54 -4.44 -7.90
CA TYR A 107 8.75 -3.13 -8.49
C TYR A 107 10.24 -2.81 -8.67
N VAL A 108 11.03 -2.96 -7.59
CA VAL A 108 12.47 -2.71 -7.65
C VAL A 108 13.15 -3.65 -8.64
N LYS A 109 12.78 -4.94 -8.64
CA LYS A 109 13.31 -5.92 -9.60
C LYS A 109 13.00 -5.52 -11.04
N GLY A 110 11.77 -5.13 -11.34
CA GLY A 110 11.36 -4.69 -12.67
C GLY A 110 12.16 -3.47 -13.16
N ARG A 111 12.38 -2.48 -12.28
CA ARG A 111 13.18 -1.29 -12.60
C ARG A 111 14.65 -1.62 -12.83
N VAL A 112 15.26 -2.41 -11.96
CA VAL A 112 16.67 -2.84 -12.11
C VAL A 112 16.87 -3.59 -13.43
N VAL A 113 16.01 -4.55 -13.75
CA VAL A 113 16.10 -5.31 -15.00
C VAL A 113 15.92 -4.41 -16.21
N SER A 114 14.92 -3.51 -16.20
CA SER A 114 14.67 -2.59 -17.32
C SER A 114 15.83 -1.65 -17.58
N ASP A 115 16.38 -1.02 -16.53
CA ASP A 115 17.40 0.02 -16.68
C ASP A 115 18.81 -0.53 -16.90
N MET A 116 19.07 -1.80 -16.49
CA MET A 116 20.39 -2.43 -16.62
C MET A 116 20.51 -3.37 -17.81
N ALA A 117 19.42 -3.68 -18.49
CA ALA A 117 19.43 -4.56 -19.68
C ALA A 117 20.38 -4.09 -20.79
N GLY A 118 20.63 -2.76 -20.88
CA GLY A 118 21.56 -2.16 -21.86
C GLY A 118 23.03 -2.25 -21.49
N ASP A 119 23.37 -2.53 -20.23
CA ASP A 119 24.75 -2.50 -19.73
C ASP A 119 25.44 -3.90 -19.78
N GLY A 120 24.79 -4.91 -20.35
CA GLY A 120 25.32 -6.28 -20.46
C GLY A 120 25.44 -7.02 -19.13
N VAL A 121 24.74 -6.53 -18.10
CA VAL A 121 24.68 -7.12 -16.77
C VAL A 121 23.56 -8.16 -16.71
N ASP A 122 23.86 -9.36 -16.25
CA ASP A 122 22.82 -10.33 -15.86
C ASP A 122 22.23 -9.90 -14.51
N ALA A 123 21.32 -8.93 -14.57
CA ALA A 123 20.73 -8.31 -13.39
C ALA A 123 19.98 -9.32 -12.51
N ASP A 124 19.37 -10.35 -13.11
CA ASP A 124 18.65 -11.37 -12.35
C ASP A 124 19.61 -12.19 -11.48
N ALA A 125 20.73 -12.66 -12.03
CA ALA A 125 21.69 -13.47 -11.28
C ALA A 125 22.51 -12.64 -10.27
N GLU A 126 22.90 -11.42 -10.64
CA GLU A 126 23.72 -10.58 -9.76
C GLU A 126 22.95 -9.99 -8.57
N PHE A 127 21.65 -9.74 -8.73
CA PHE A 127 20.80 -9.10 -7.71
C PHE A 127 19.87 -10.07 -6.95
N ASP A 128 19.89 -11.36 -7.23
CA ASP A 128 18.94 -12.32 -6.64
C ASP A 128 18.98 -12.30 -5.10
N ASN A 129 20.15 -12.32 -4.51
CA ASN A 129 20.35 -12.22 -3.07
C ASN A 129 19.85 -10.88 -2.50
N PHE A 130 20.01 -9.80 -3.25
CA PHE A 130 19.51 -8.49 -2.86
C PHE A 130 17.97 -8.46 -2.84
N TYR A 131 17.31 -8.96 -3.89
CA TYR A 131 15.85 -8.97 -3.96
C TYR A 131 15.25 -9.76 -2.80
N ALA A 132 15.77 -10.94 -2.50
CA ALA A 132 15.31 -11.76 -1.39
C ALA A 132 15.51 -11.08 -0.02
N ALA A 133 16.67 -10.45 0.20
CA ALA A 133 16.96 -9.71 1.42
C ALA A 133 16.08 -8.47 1.54
N TYR A 134 15.90 -7.71 0.45
CA TYR A 134 15.08 -6.50 0.42
C TYR A 134 13.62 -6.82 0.73
N GLU A 135 13.02 -7.80 0.07
CA GLU A 135 11.64 -8.21 0.30
C GLU A 135 11.41 -8.62 1.77
N ARG A 136 12.26 -9.47 2.32
CA ARG A 136 12.22 -9.89 3.73
C ARG A 136 12.33 -8.72 4.70
N LEU A 137 13.18 -7.74 4.39
CA LEU A 137 13.37 -6.57 5.24
C LEU A 137 12.21 -5.57 5.09
N VAL A 138 11.64 -5.40 3.89
CA VAL A 138 10.43 -4.58 3.70
C VAL A 138 9.26 -5.17 4.49
N GLU A 139 9.06 -6.49 4.48
CA GLU A 139 8.03 -7.16 5.30
C GLU A 139 8.16 -6.79 6.79
N LYS A 140 9.39 -6.82 7.30
CA LYS A 140 9.67 -6.45 8.70
C LYS A 140 9.42 -4.98 8.99
N GLU A 141 9.93 -4.09 8.14
CA GLU A 141 9.87 -2.65 8.36
C GLU A 141 8.45 -2.09 8.18
N ILE A 142 7.71 -2.58 7.17
CA ILE A 142 6.35 -2.09 6.89
C ILE A 142 5.36 -2.44 8.00
N LYS A 143 5.59 -3.52 8.74
CA LYS A 143 4.73 -3.94 9.84
C LYS A 143 4.57 -2.85 10.92
N GLY A 144 5.61 -2.04 11.14
CA GLY A 144 5.57 -0.92 12.09
C GLY A 144 4.85 0.31 11.57
N GLU A 145 4.65 0.42 10.28
CA GLU A 145 4.03 1.58 9.62
C GLU A 145 2.55 1.34 9.28
N LEU A 146 2.10 0.07 9.23
CA LEU A 146 0.71 -0.28 8.95
C LEU A 146 -0.19 0.10 10.13
N SER A 147 -1.19 0.94 9.89
CA SER A 147 -2.24 1.28 10.85
C SER A 147 -3.49 0.47 10.54
N GLU A 148 -3.88 -0.47 11.43
CA GLU A 148 -5.13 -1.21 11.27
C GLU A 148 -6.31 -0.23 11.25
N SER A 149 -7.13 -0.32 10.22
CA SER A 149 -8.32 0.49 10.06
C SER A 149 -9.56 -0.26 10.53
N TYR A 150 -9.76 -1.46 10.00
CA TYR A 150 -10.80 -2.39 10.46
C TYR A 150 -10.46 -3.83 10.07
N CYS A 151 -11.09 -4.76 10.75
CA CYS A 151 -10.98 -6.18 10.47
C CYS A 151 -12.37 -6.80 10.42
N ILE A 152 -12.63 -7.65 9.43
CA ILE A 152 -13.89 -8.37 9.27
C ILE A 152 -13.66 -9.87 9.27
N ILE A 153 -14.64 -10.61 9.75
CA ILE A 153 -14.62 -12.08 9.85
C ILE A 153 -15.89 -12.66 9.24
N HIS A 154 -15.73 -13.76 8.51
CA HIS A 154 -16.81 -14.55 7.96
C HIS A 154 -16.74 -15.98 8.53
N ASP A 155 -17.91 -16.57 8.85
CA ASP A 155 -18.04 -17.96 9.27
C ASP A 155 -18.38 -18.82 8.05
N ASN A 156 -17.53 -19.79 7.73
CA ASN A 156 -17.69 -20.67 6.56
C ASN A 156 -18.76 -21.76 6.77
N GLY A 157 -19.31 -21.91 7.98
CA GLY A 157 -20.30 -22.91 8.32
C GLY A 157 -19.76 -24.32 8.52
N ASP A 158 -18.47 -24.54 8.30
CA ASP A 158 -17.76 -25.81 8.51
C ASP A 158 -16.87 -25.84 9.78
N GLY A 159 -17.06 -24.85 10.66
CA GLY A 159 -16.25 -24.66 11.85
C GLY A 159 -14.93 -23.92 11.59
N THR A 160 -14.74 -23.40 10.39
CA THR A 160 -13.64 -22.52 10.03
C THR A 160 -14.12 -21.10 9.73
N PHE A 161 -13.19 -20.18 9.74
CA PHE A 161 -13.43 -18.77 9.47
C PHE A 161 -12.54 -18.26 8.36
N GLU A 162 -12.96 -17.16 7.76
CA GLU A 162 -12.18 -16.31 6.89
C GLU A 162 -12.09 -14.90 7.51
N MET A 163 -10.97 -14.21 7.31
CA MET A 163 -10.73 -12.88 7.86
C MET A 163 -10.06 -11.98 6.83
N GLN A 164 -10.51 -10.74 6.80
CA GLN A 164 -9.91 -9.67 6.02
C GLN A 164 -9.54 -8.54 7.00
N ALA A 165 -8.27 -8.15 7.03
CA ALA A 165 -7.77 -7.04 7.82
C ALA A 165 -7.30 -5.92 6.88
N TYR A 166 -7.87 -4.74 7.06
CA TYR A 166 -7.62 -3.56 6.26
C TYR A 166 -6.72 -2.59 7.02
N PHE A 167 -5.62 -2.24 6.40
CA PHE A 167 -4.64 -1.30 6.93
C PHE A 167 -4.56 -0.06 6.05
N ILE A 168 -4.16 1.05 6.65
CA ILE A 168 -3.81 2.27 5.94
C ILE A 168 -2.37 2.61 6.32
N VAL A 169 -1.59 2.96 5.31
CA VAL A 169 -0.25 3.49 5.45
C VAL A 169 -0.14 4.75 4.59
N SER A 170 0.60 5.77 5.06
CA SER A 170 0.97 6.88 4.18
C SER A 170 2.15 6.47 3.30
N GLU A 171 2.18 6.93 2.05
CA GLU A 171 3.27 6.63 1.13
C GLU A 171 4.61 7.14 1.68
N SER A 172 4.59 8.28 2.38
CA SER A 172 5.77 8.82 3.07
C SER A 172 6.31 7.87 4.16
N ALA A 173 5.44 7.22 4.95
CA ALA A 173 5.86 6.23 5.95
C ALA A 173 6.32 4.92 5.27
N ALA A 174 5.61 4.49 4.26
CA ALA A 174 5.97 3.31 3.47
C ALA A 174 7.34 3.47 2.77
N THR A 175 7.61 4.65 2.21
CA THR A 175 8.91 4.99 1.63
C THR A 175 10.04 4.92 2.66
N LYS A 176 9.83 5.43 3.87
CA LYS A 176 10.82 5.29 4.96
C LYS A 176 11.11 3.82 5.30
N ALA A 177 10.07 2.98 5.35
CA ALA A 177 10.24 1.54 5.58
C ALA A 177 11.07 0.89 4.45
N ARG A 178 10.77 1.21 3.19
CA ARG A 178 11.52 0.71 2.03
C ARG A 178 12.98 1.17 2.03
N ILE A 179 13.26 2.44 2.39
CA ILE A 179 14.63 2.96 2.50
C ILE A 179 15.41 2.23 3.59
N ARG A 180 14.83 2.03 4.78
CA ARG A 180 15.50 1.24 5.84
C ARG A 180 15.79 -0.19 5.41
N ALA A 181 14.85 -0.82 4.71
CA ALA A 181 15.04 -2.14 4.14
C ALA A 181 16.17 -2.17 3.10
N LEU A 182 16.21 -1.19 2.20
CA LEU A 182 17.27 -1.03 1.20
C LEU A 182 18.65 -0.90 1.83
N GLU A 183 18.81 0.00 2.79
CA GLU A 183 20.11 0.25 3.45
C GLU A 183 20.69 -1.00 4.11
N ASN A 184 19.82 -1.90 4.57
CA ASN A 184 20.24 -3.17 5.17
C ASN A 184 20.43 -4.26 4.10
N ALA A 185 19.55 -4.38 3.11
CA ALA A 185 19.67 -5.36 2.03
C ALA A 185 20.92 -5.12 1.17
N ALA A 186 21.26 -3.86 0.89
CA ALA A 186 22.45 -3.50 0.12
C ALA A 186 23.75 -4.01 0.76
N LYS A 187 23.80 -4.16 2.08
CA LYS A 187 24.98 -4.72 2.77
C LYS A 187 25.20 -6.20 2.46
N GLU A 188 24.17 -6.91 2.03
CA GLU A 188 24.18 -8.34 1.72
C GLU A 188 24.53 -8.62 0.24
N SER A 189 24.66 -7.59 -0.62
CA SER A 189 24.88 -7.75 -2.06
C SER A 189 25.93 -6.78 -2.61
N ALA A 190 27.01 -7.33 -3.18
CA ALA A 190 28.04 -6.54 -3.84
C ALA A 190 27.51 -5.80 -5.08
N ALA A 191 26.57 -6.40 -5.81
CA ALA A 191 25.91 -5.77 -6.96
C ALA A 191 25.08 -4.56 -6.50
N ALA A 192 24.23 -4.71 -5.46
CA ALA A 192 23.44 -3.62 -4.92
C ALA A 192 24.30 -2.48 -4.38
N GLN A 193 25.49 -2.77 -3.79
CA GLN A 193 26.45 -1.74 -3.39
C GLN A 193 27.05 -1.00 -4.58
N ARG A 194 27.38 -1.71 -5.66
CA ARG A 194 27.95 -1.13 -6.90
C ARG A 194 26.99 -0.17 -7.57
N TYR A 195 25.68 -0.47 -7.55
CA TYR A 195 24.62 0.30 -8.19
C TYR A 195 23.73 1.03 -7.16
N ALA A 196 24.26 1.32 -5.97
CA ALA A 196 23.49 1.82 -4.83
C ALA A 196 22.68 3.10 -5.13
N GLU A 197 23.20 4.01 -5.93
CA GLU A 197 22.49 5.25 -6.31
C GLU A 197 21.24 4.94 -7.12
N LYS A 198 21.34 4.15 -8.20
CA LYS A 198 20.21 3.76 -9.04
C LYS A 198 19.14 3.00 -8.24
N VAL A 199 19.56 2.00 -7.45
CA VAL A 199 18.63 1.20 -6.65
C VAL A 199 17.95 2.06 -5.58
N SER A 200 18.64 3.03 -5.00
CA SER A 200 18.06 3.99 -4.04
C SER A 200 17.01 4.88 -4.69
N GLU A 201 17.21 5.31 -5.93
CA GLU A 201 16.25 6.09 -6.69
C GLU A 201 14.95 5.31 -6.89
N PHE A 202 15.02 4.07 -7.38
CA PHE A 202 13.85 3.20 -7.60
C PHE A 202 13.04 2.97 -6.32
N VAL A 203 13.72 2.78 -5.18
CA VAL A 203 13.04 2.58 -3.89
C VAL A 203 12.34 3.86 -3.43
N ARG A 204 12.87 5.04 -3.75
CA ARG A 204 12.30 6.35 -3.38
C ARG A 204 11.11 6.74 -4.24
N GLU A 205 11.12 6.41 -5.51
CA GLU A 205 10.01 6.68 -6.44
C GLU A 205 8.70 6.07 -5.95
N GLY A 206 8.77 4.98 -5.21
CA GLY A 206 7.59 4.32 -4.67
C GLY A 206 6.86 3.49 -5.72
N PHE A 207 5.63 3.15 -5.44
CA PHE A 207 4.75 2.56 -6.45
C PHE A 207 4.12 3.70 -7.23
N GLU A 208 4.69 4.09 -8.37
CA GLU A 208 3.98 5.00 -9.25
C GLU A 208 2.68 4.33 -9.68
N THR A 209 1.59 5.01 -9.43
CA THR A 209 0.28 4.62 -9.96
C THR A 209 0.29 4.97 -11.44
N GLU A 210 0.35 3.97 -12.30
CA GLU A 210 -0.03 4.08 -13.71
C GLU A 210 -1.48 4.56 -13.86
#